data_ab39260d61e5beecb6c34909e8d997bc
#
_entry.id   ab39260d61e5beecb6c34909e8d997bc
#
_cell.length_a   1.000
_cell.length_b   1.000
_cell.length_c   1.000
_cell.angle_alpha   90.00
_cell.angle_beta   90.00
_cell.angle_gamma   90.00
#
_symmetry.space_group_name_H-M   'P 1'
#
loop_
_entity.id
_entity.type
_entity.pdbx_description
1 polymer ?
#
loop_
_entity_poly.entity_id
_entity_poly.type
_entity_poly.pdbx_seq_one_letter_code
_entity_poly.pdbx_strand_id
1 'polypeptide(L)'
;MGVFAAVADRADPRKILRMPTVLLVDDESAVRRALRKIFEKGGLTVREAESGRGALEAIAMDTDIAAVVSDFLMPGINGLDFYDAMVGVAPHLTHRVVFLTGAASDPMVHNPLEQRGVPLIHKLEDLHIVLDAVRLALLRK
;
A
#
# COMPACT_ATOMS: atom_id res chain seq x y z
N MET A 1 1.76 -34.49 10.06
CA MET A 1 2.77 -33.68 9.40
C MET A 1 2.43 -32.21 9.53
N GLY A 2 3.15 -31.54 10.40
CA GLY A 2 2.88 -30.12 10.66
C GLY A 2 3.09 -29.23 9.44
N VAL A 3 4.14 -29.50 8.66
CA VAL A 3 4.42 -28.73 7.44
C VAL A 3 3.31 -28.93 6.42
N PHE A 4 2.83 -30.16 6.26
CA PHE A 4 1.77 -30.43 5.30
C PHE A 4 0.44 -29.83 5.78
N ALA A 5 0.13 -29.89 7.07
CA ALA A 5 -1.07 -29.28 7.62
C ALA A 5 -1.03 -27.74 7.47
N ALA A 6 0.12 -27.13 7.75
CA ALA A 6 0.28 -25.68 7.56
C ALA A 6 0.15 -25.29 6.09
N VAL A 7 0.66 -26.12 5.18
CA VAL A 7 0.47 -25.93 3.75
C VAL A 7 -0.99 -26.14 3.38
N ALA A 8 -1.68 -27.13 3.98
CA ALA A 8 -3.08 -27.37 3.72
C ALA A 8 -3.98 -26.21 4.16
N ASP A 9 -3.71 -25.59 5.32
CA ASP A 9 -4.44 -24.41 5.78
C ASP A 9 -4.26 -23.22 4.85
N ARG A 10 -3.12 -23.16 4.17
CA ARG A 10 -2.79 -22.12 3.19
C ARG A 10 -2.91 -22.63 1.77
N ALA A 11 -3.27 -23.87 1.62
CA ALA A 11 -3.23 -24.60 0.36
C ALA A 11 -4.57 -24.65 -0.34
N ASP A 12 -5.51 -23.77 0.01
CA ASP A 12 -6.57 -23.46 -0.93
C ASP A 12 -5.85 -23.02 -2.23
N PRO A 13 -5.98 -23.77 -3.33
CA PRO A 13 -5.27 -23.44 -4.57
C PRO A 13 -5.48 -21.99 -5.01
N ARG A 14 -6.65 -21.44 -4.70
CA ARG A 14 -6.96 -20.06 -4.99
C ARG A 14 -6.08 -19.12 -4.16
N LYS A 15 -5.79 -19.49 -2.93
CA LYS A 15 -4.99 -18.67 -2.01
C LYS A 15 -3.51 -18.73 -2.34
N ILE A 16 -3.00 -19.90 -2.72
CA ILE A 16 -1.59 -20.10 -3.12
C ILE A 16 -1.29 -19.39 -4.44
N LEU A 17 -2.23 -19.43 -5.38
CA LEU A 17 -2.09 -18.78 -6.68
C LEU A 17 -2.45 -17.31 -6.63
N ARG A 18 -2.94 -16.84 -5.48
CA ARG A 18 -3.34 -15.45 -5.30
C ARG A 18 -2.13 -14.55 -5.29
N MET A 19 -2.17 -13.55 -6.15
CA MET A 19 -1.18 -12.48 -6.18
C MET A 19 -1.35 -11.60 -4.95
N PRO A 20 -0.26 -11.00 -4.44
CA PRO A 20 -0.39 -10.05 -3.33
C PRO A 20 -1.37 -8.93 -3.67
N THR A 21 -2.16 -8.55 -2.68
CA THR A 21 -3.14 -7.47 -2.83
C THR A 21 -2.55 -6.16 -2.35
N VAL A 22 -2.61 -5.16 -3.20
CA VAL A 22 -2.17 -3.79 -2.90
C VAL A 22 -3.39 -2.89 -2.86
N LEU A 23 -3.48 -2.07 -1.81
CA LEU A 23 -4.51 -1.04 -1.69
C LEU A 23 -3.98 0.28 -2.25
N LEU A 24 -4.66 0.81 -3.25
CA LEU A 24 -4.38 2.13 -3.82
C LEU A 24 -5.30 3.16 -3.18
N VAL A 25 -4.74 4.17 -2.56
CA VAL A 25 -5.49 5.22 -1.89
C VAL A 25 -5.17 6.57 -2.55
N ASP A 26 -6.12 7.13 -3.24
CA ASP A 26 -6.00 8.43 -3.88
C ASP A 26 -7.40 8.93 -4.21
N ASP A 27 -7.66 10.22 -4.02
CA ASP A 27 -8.94 10.82 -4.36
C ASP A 27 -9.09 11.06 -5.88
N GLU A 28 -8.00 10.97 -6.64
CA GLU A 28 -8.01 11.12 -8.09
C GLU A 28 -8.18 9.76 -8.79
N SER A 29 -9.33 9.55 -9.41
CA SER A 29 -9.62 8.29 -10.09
C SER A 29 -8.66 7.99 -11.25
N ALA A 30 -8.18 9.03 -11.93
CA ALA A 30 -7.24 8.87 -13.03
C ALA A 30 -5.90 8.29 -12.56
N VAL A 31 -5.41 8.74 -11.41
CA VAL A 31 -4.17 8.22 -10.81
C VAL A 31 -4.36 6.77 -10.41
N ARG A 32 -5.46 6.44 -9.73
CA ARG A 32 -5.74 5.05 -9.35
C ARG A 32 -5.82 4.14 -10.58
N ARG A 33 -6.47 4.59 -11.65
CA ARG A 33 -6.60 3.81 -12.88
C ARG A 33 -5.25 3.53 -13.53
N ALA A 34 -4.39 4.52 -13.59
CA ALA A 34 -3.06 4.37 -14.18
C ALA A 34 -2.19 3.40 -13.37
N LEU A 35 -2.17 3.55 -12.06
CA LEU A 35 -1.43 2.68 -11.16
C LEU A 35 -1.98 1.25 -11.20
N ARG A 36 -3.29 1.10 -11.22
CA ARG A 36 -3.92 -0.21 -11.29
C ARG A 36 -3.45 -1.00 -12.51
N LYS A 37 -3.42 -0.37 -13.67
CA LYS A 37 -2.94 -1.02 -14.89
C LYS A 37 -1.52 -1.54 -14.75
N ILE A 38 -0.64 -0.72 -14.20
CA ILE A 38 0.77 -1.09 -14.01
C ILE A 38 0.90 -2.21 -12.99
N PHE A 39 0.17 -2.14 -11.89
CA PHE A 39 0.25 -3.13 -10.83
C PHE A 39 -0.34 -4.47 -11.26
N GLU A 40 -1.47 -4.47 -11.94
CA GLU A 40 -2.08 -5.70 -12.44
C GLU A 40 -1.18 -6.37 -13.49
N LYS A 41 -0.57 -5.62 -14.38
CA LYS A 41 0.44 -6.14 -15.30
C LYS A 41 1.65 -6.71 -14.57
N GLY A 42 2.00 -6.12 -13.43
CA GLY A 42 3.12 -6.57 -12.60
C GLY A 42 2.80 -7.79 -11.74
N GLY A 43 1.60 -8.35 -11.84
CA GLY A 43 1.23 -9.55 -11.10
C GLY A 43 0.63 -9.28 -9.73
N LEU A 44 0.10 -8.08 -9.49
CA LEU A 44 -0.52 -7.73 -8.23
C LEU A 44 -2.05 -7.68 -8.37
N THR A 45 -2.74 -8.02 -7.30
CA THR A 45 -4.17 -7.77 -7.16
C THR A 45 -4.37 -6.38 -6.56
N VAL A 46 -5.30 -5.60 -7.07
CA VAL A 46 -5.48 -4.21 -6.66
C VAL A 46 -6.86 -4.00 -6.07
N ARG A 47 -6.90 -3.34 -4.91
CA ARG A 47 -8.09 -2.73 -4.34
C ARG A 47 -7.91 -1.22 -4.30
N GLU A 48 -9.00 -0.47 -4.32
CA GLU A 48 -8.97 0.98 -4.35
C GLU A 48 -9.76 1.59 -3.20
N ALA A 49 -9.28 2.73 -2.72
CA ALA A 49 -10.00 3.59 -1.79
C ALA A 49 -9.82 5.04 -2.22
N GLU A 50 -10.85 5.85 -2.03
CA GLU A 50 -10.86 7.25 -2.44
C GLU A 50 -10.39 8.20 -1.34
N SER A 51 -10.25 7.69 -0.12
CA SER A 51 -9.93 8.49 1.06
C SER A 51 -9.16 7.67 2.08
N GLY A 52 -8.51 8.35 3.00
CA GLY A 52 -7.85 7.68 4.13
C GLY A 52 -8.84 6.91 5.00
N ARG A 53 -10.03 7.45 5.22
CA ARG A 53 -11.08 6.78 5.98
C ARG A 53 -11.53 5.48 5.29
N GLY A 54 -11.81 5.56 3.99
CA GLY A 54 -12.18 4.38 3.22
C GLY A 54 -11.06 3.35 3.19
N ALA A 55 -9.82 3.80 3.16
CA ALA A 55 -8.66 2.91 3.23
C ALA A 55 -8.58 2.19 4.58
N LEU A 56 -8.78 2.90 5.69
CA LEU A 56 -8.77 2.29 7.02
C LEU A 56 -9.89 1.26 7.17
N GLU A 57 -11.06 1.55 6.64
CA GLU A 57 -12.18 0.58 6.63
C GLU A 57 -11.81 -0.67 5.83
N ALA A 58 -11.23 -0.49 4.64
CA ALA A 58 -10.81 -1.61 3.81
C ALA A 58 -9.75 -2.48 4.50
N ILE A 59 -8.79 -1.85 5.15
CA ILE A 59 -7.71 -2.55 5.87
C ILE A 59 -8.28 -3.33 7.06
N ALA A 60 -9.23 -2.75 7.77
CA ALA A 60 -9.85 -3.43 8.91
C ALA A 60 -10.67 -4.66 8.48
N MET A 61 -11.26 -4.62 7.29
CA MET A 61 -12.12 -5.70 6.79
C MET A 61 -11.38 -6.74 5.97
N ASP A 62 -10.22 -6.41 5.41
CA ASP A 62 -9.48 -7.29 4.51
C ASP A 62 -8.05 -7.47 4.99
N THR A 63 -7.80 -8.56 5.70
CA THR A 63 -6.48 -8.89 6.23
C THR A 63 -5.52 -9.38 5.16
N ASP A 64 -5.99 -9.60 3.93
CA ASP A 64 -5.15 -10.03 2.81
C ASP A 64 -4.45 -8.85 2.13
N ILE A 65 -4.77 -7.62 2.48
CA ILE A 65 -4.03 -6.46 1.98
C ILE A 65 -2.59 -6.57 2.45
N ALA A 66 -1.67 -6.65 1.50
CA ALA A 66 -0.25 -6.91 1.76
C ALA A 66 0.61 -5.66 1.68
N ALA A 67 0.15 -4.62 1.00
CA ALA A 67 0.85 -3.35 0.88
C ALA A 67 -0.14 -2.23 0.58
N VAL A 68 0.27 -1.00 0.85
CA VAL A 68 -0.55 0.19 0.62
C VAL A 68 0.26 1.22 -0.16
N VAL A 69 -0.34 1.76 -1.21
CA VAL A 69 0.18 2.94 -1.91
C VAL A 69 -0.83 4.04 -1.72
N SER A 70 -0.42 5.14 -1.13
CA SER A 70 -1.35 6.22 -0.77
C SER A 70 -0.81 7.58 -1.18
N ASP A 71 -1.70 8.43 -1.67
CA ASP A 71 -1.43 9.85 -1.73
C ASP A 71 -1.22 10.35 -0.29
N PHE A 72 -0.23 11.21 -0.11
CA PHE A 72 0.04 11.81 1.20
C PHE A 72 -0.94 12.94 1.52
N LEU A 73 -1.32 13.72 0.51
CA LEU A 73 -2.20 14.87 0.68
C LEU A 73 -3.60 14.51 0.19
N MET A 74 -4.47 14.18 1.13
CA MET A 74 -5.87 13.85 0.85
C MET A 74 -6.80 14.68 1.74
N PRO A 75 -8.02 15.00 1.26
CA PRO A 75 -9.01 15.64 2.11
C PRO A 75 -9.35 14.78 3.34
N GLY A 76 -9.52 15.40 4.47
CA GLY A 76 -10.02 14.77 5.70
C GLY A 76 -8.96 14.24 6.63
N ILE A 77 -7.96 13.53 6.13
CA ILE A 77 -6.86 13.01 6.95
C ILE A 77 -5.56 13.13 6.16
N ASN A 78 -4.50 13.63 6.78
CA ASN A 78 -3.21 13.68 6.13
C ASN A 78 -2.52 12.32 6.18
N GLY A 79 -1.49 12.14 5.33
CA GLY A 79 -0.83 10.86 5.20
C GLY A 79 -0.15 10.37 6.47
N LEU A 80 0.34 11.28 7.30
CA LEU A 80 1.00 10.91 8.55
C LEU A 80 0.01 10.36 9.56
N ASP A 81 -1.11 11.04 9.76
CA ASP A 81 -2.18 10.57 10.64
C ASP A 81 -2.79 9.27 10.12
N PHE A 82 -2.94 9.16 8.80
CA PHE A 82 -3.39 7.93 8.17
C PHE A 82 -2.41 6.77 8.45
N TYR A 83 -1.12 7.01 8.29
CA TYR A 83 -0.09 5.99 8.55
C TYR A 83 -0.16 5.52 10.00
N ASP A 84 -0.20 6.44 10.94
CA ASP A 84 -0.23 6.11 12.37
C ASP A 84 -1.50 5.32 12.73
N ALA A 85 -2.65 5.71 12.18
CA ALA A 85 -3.90 4.99 12.38
C ALA A 85 -3.86 3.58 11.75
N MET A 86 -3.30 3.48 10.55
CA MET A 86 -3.16 2.21 9.84
C MET A 86 -2.27 1.23 10.60
N VAL A 87 -1.15 1.68 11.11
CA VAL A 87 -0.24 0.84 11.90
C VAL A 87 -0.92 0.34 13.17
N GLY A 88 -1.78 1.16 13.77
CA GLY A 88 -2.57 0.76 14.94
C GLY A 88 -3.56 -0.36 14.63
N VAL A 89 -4.17 -0.33 13.44
CA VAL A 89 -5.16 -1.33 13.01
C VAL A 89 -4.49 -2.57 12.44
N ALA A 90 -3.42 -2.39 11.68
CA ALA A 90 -2.73 -3.44 10.94
C ALA A 90 -1.22 -3.31 11.05
N PRO A 91 -0.63 -3.73 12.20
CA PRO A 91 0.82 -3.58 12.41
C PRO A 91 1.69 -4.26 11.36
N HIS A 92 1.18 -5.27 10.68
CA HIS A 92 1.92 -5.96 9.61
C HIS A 92 2.19 -5.06 8.40
N LEU A 93 1.48 -3.94 8.28
CA LEU A 93 1.67 -2.99 7.19
C LEU A 93 2.70 -1.89 7.50
N THR A 94 3.30 -1.91 8.68
CA THR A 94 4.23 -0.85 9.13
C THR A 94 5.32 -0.52 8.12
N HIS A 95 5.90 -1.53 7.47
CA HIS A 95 6.95 -1.38 6.47
C HIS A 95 6.49 -1.70 5.06
N ARG A 96 5.18 -1.68 4.84
CA ARG A 96 4.57 -2.05 3.55
C ARG A 96 3.72 -0.93 2.97
N VAL A 97 4.18 0.29 3.17
CA VAL A 97 3.49 1.49 2.68
C VAL A 97 4.44 2.30 1.82
N VAL A 98 3.92 2.81 0.72
CA VAL A 98 4.60 3.77 -0.15
C VAL A 98 3.69 4.98 -0.28
N PHE A 99 4.20 6.17 0.02
CA PHE A 99 3.45 7.40 -0.19
C PHE A 99 3.84 8.09 -1.48
N LEU A 100 2.84 8.70 -2.11
CA LEU A 100 3.00 9.54 -3.30
C LEU A 100 2.60 10.97 -2.96
N THR A 101 3.35 11.94 -3.45
CA THR A 101 2.99 13.34 -3.24
C THR A 101 3.62 14.24 -4.30
N GLY A 102 2.94 15.35 -4.62
CA GLY A 102 3.53 16.43 -5.42
C GLY A 102 4.53 17.28 -4.63
N ALA A 103 4.64 17.07 -3.32
CA ALA A 103 5.46 17.88 -2.41
C ALA A 103 6.57 17.03 -1.74
N ALA A 104 7.14 16.05 -2.45
CA ALA A 104 8.13 15.11 -1.89
C ALA A 104 9.37 15.80 -1.32
N SER A 105 9.76 16.97 -1.87
CA SER A 105 10.90 17.73 -1.40
C SER A 105 10.59 18.69 -0.25
N ASP A 106 9.30 18.84 0.13
CA ASP A 106 8.92 19.68 1.27
C ASP A 106 9.35 19.00 2.58
N PRO A 107 10.19 19.63 3.42
CA PRO A 107 10.63 19.05 4.68
C PRO A 107 9.47 18.71 5.61
N MET A 108 8.37 19.43 5.57
CA MET A 108 7.19 19.16 6.40
C MET A 108 6.53 17.83 6.03
N VAL A 109 6.71 17.37 4.80
CA VAL A 109 6.20 16.07 4.31
C VAL A 109 7.29 15.01 4.41
N HIS A 110 8.47 15.33 3.90
CA HIS A 110 9.57 14.38 3.75
C HIS A 110 10.15 13.92 5.10
N ASN A 111 10.42 14.85 6.01
CA ASN A 111 11.14 14.53 7.24
C ASN A 111 10.40 13.58 8.17
N PRO A 112 9.09 13.76 8.43
CA PRO A 112 8.37 12.81 9.30
C PRO A 112 8.31 11.40 8.74
N LEU A 113 8.21 11.26 7.41
CA LEU A 113 8.17 9.96 6.75
C LEU A 113 9.55 9.30 6.74
N GLU A 114 10.61 10.08 6.51
CA GLU A 114 11.98 9.59 6.59
C GLU A 114 12.29 9.04 7.99
N GLN A 115 11.86 9.74 9.03
CA GLN A 115 12.04 9.28 10.42
C GLN A 115 11.33 7.94 10.68
N ARG A 116 10.24 7.67 9.98
CA ARG A 116 9.52 6.42 10.08
C ARG A 116 10.03 5.34 9.13
N GLY A 117 11.00 5.68 8.28
CA GLY A 117 11.50 4.76 7.26
C GLY A 117 10.48 4.42 6.18
N VAL A 118 9.56 5.33 5.89
CA VAL A 118 8.49 5.12 4.90
C VAL A 118 8.89 5.78 3.58
N PRO A 119 8.90 5.03 2.46
CA PRO A 119 9.21 5.60 1.15
C PRO A 119 8.22 6.66 0.72
N LEU A 120 8.75 7.73 0.15
CA LEU A 120 7.98 8.83 -0.41
C LEU A 120 8.45 9.07 -1.84
N ILE A 121 7.52 9.00 -2.79
CA ILE A 121 7.81 9.13 -4.22
C ILE A 121 7.04 10.33 -4.75
N HIS A 122 7.70 11.12 -5.60
CA HIS A 122 7.06 12.26 -6.25
C HIS A 122 6.06 11.76 -7.31
N LYS A 123 4.88 12.36 -7.34
CA LYS A 123 3.80 11.97 -8.27
C LYS A 123 4.18 12.10 -9.75
N LEU A 124 5.18 12.93 -10.08
CA LEU A 124 5.65 13.10 -11.46
C LEU A 124 6.69 12.07 -11.88
N GLU A 125 7.15 11.22 -10.96
CA GLU A 125 8.06 10.14 -11.29
C GLU A 125 7.36 9.08 -12.16
N ASP A 126 8.16 8.28 -12.85
CA ASP A 126 7.65 7.14 -13.61
C ASP A 126 6.89 6.19 -12.69
N LEU A 127 5.66 5.84 -13.06
CA LEU A 127 4.82 4.97 -12.24
C LEU A 127 5.41 3.58 -12.06
N HIS A 128 6.34 3.15 -12.92
CA HIS A 128 7.07 1.89 -12.72
C HIS A 128 7.98 1.93 -11.50
N ILE A 129 8.46 3.12 -11.12
CA ILE A 129 9.22 3.31 -9.88
C ILE A 129 8.34 2.98 -8.68
N VAL A 130 7.06 3.34 -8.75
CA VAL A 130 6.09 3.01 -7.69
C VAL A 130 5.93 1.50 -7.58
N LEU A 131 5.80 0.80 -8.70
CA LEU A 131 5.72 -0.67 -8.70
C LEU A 131 6.97 -1.29 -8.08
N ASP A 132 8.16 -0.80 -8.43
CA ASP A 132 9.41 -1.30 -7.86
C ASP A 132 9.45 -1.09 -6.35
N ALA A 133 9.01 0.07 -5.88
CA ALA A 133 8.96 0.38 -4.44
C ALA A 133 7.99 -0.55 -3.71
N VAL A 134 6.84 -0.86 -4.31
CA VAL A 134 5.87 -1.80 -3.75
C VAL A 134 6.48 -3.20 -3.66
N ARG A 135 7.15 -3.65 -4.72
CA ARG A 135 7.81 -4.97 -4.73
C ARG A 135 8.86 -5.08 -3.63
N LEU A 136 9.65 -4.02 -3.42
CA LEU A 136 10.60 -3.98 -2.31
C LEU A 136 9.90 -4.02 -0.96
N ALA A 137 8.80 -3.28 -0.81
CA ALA A 137 8.03 -3.27 0.43
C ALA A 137 7.46 -4.66 0.74
N LEU A 138 7.00 -5.40 -0.28
CA LEU A 138 6.45 -6.75 -0.11
C LEU A 138 7.49 -7.76 0.37
N LEU A 139 8.78 -7.48 0.18
CA LEU A 139 9.87 -8.34 0.67
C LEU A 139 10.20 -8.08 2.15
N ARG A 140 9.71 -7.02 2.71
CA ARG A 140 9.96 -6.67 4.12
C ARG A 140 9.11 -7.51 5.06
N LYS A 141 9.70 -7.84 6.18
CA LYS A 141 9.03 -8.62 7.24
C LYS A 141 8.46 -7.74 8.33
#